data_79a7f401666f5a5bf2493af03f95996c
#
_entry.id   79a7f401666f5a5bf2493af03f95996c
#
_cell.length_a   1.000
_cell.length_b   1.000
_cell.length_c   1.000
_cell.angle_alpha   90.00
_cell.angle_beta   90.00
_cell.angle_gamma   90.00
#
_symmetry.space_group_name_H-M   'P 1'
#
loop_
_entity.id
_entity.type
_entity.pdbx_description
1 polymer ?
#
loop_
_entity_poly.entity_id
_entity_poly.type
_entity_poly.pdbx_seq_one_letter_code
_entity_poly.pdbx_strand_id
1 'polypeptide(L)'
;MNIEIAGVTRRFGRTEAVAGVDLSAGPGVLGLLGPNGAGKTSLLRMLATVIAPSSGRLRLLDRDPRGYAERKQIRRRLGYLPQQLGYYPGFTVAEFVEYFALLKEMPPAGVGRAVAAAIEATGLSGQARSKLRTLSGGMLRRAGIAQAIVNRPDLLLLDEPTAGLDPEQRVAFRAMLRDLGERATVVVSTHLVEDVGAACGQVALMDAGRIVFCGTPAELTTRGDGTDAAGDAPLERGYSAVLAAARAAVGARS
;
A
#
# COMPACT_ATOMS: atom_id res chain seq x y z
N MET A 1 13.90 -4.32 -10.66
CA MET A 1 12.48 -4.03 -10.31
C MET A 1 12.24 -4.52 -8.89
N ASN A 2 11.46 -3.78 -8.07
CA ASN A 2 11.19 -4.21 -6.69
C ASN A 2 9.96 -5.10 -6.56
N ILE A 3 9.03 -5.03 -7.51
CA ILE A 3 7.84 -5.89 -7.64
C ILE A 3 7.77 -6.42 -9.06
N GLU A 4 7.64 -7.74 -9.20
CA GLU A 4 7.35 -8.43 -10.46
C GLU A 4 6.29 -9.51 -10.19
N ILE A 5 5.13 -9.36 -10.81
CA ILE A 5 3.99 -10.27 -10.70
C ILE A 5 3.63 -10.75 -12.10
N ALA A 6 3.53 -12.05 -12.29
CA ALA A 6 3.12 -12.66 -13.56
C ALA A 6 2.04 -13.73 -13.33
N GLY A 7 0.83 -13.45 -13.81
CA GLY A 7 -0.33 -14.33 -13.76
C GLY A 7 -0.75 -14.75 -12.34
N VAL A 8 -0.51 -13.87 -11.34
CA VAL A 8 -0.75 -14.24 -9.94
C VAL A 8 -2.23 -14.35 -9.64
N THR A 9 -2.63 -15.47 -9.01
CA THR A 9 -3.99 -15.69 -8.53
C THR A 9 -4.01 -15.91 -7.01
N ARG A 10 -5.14 -15.59 -6.38
CA ARG A 10 -5.42 -15.98 -5.00
C ARG A 10 -6.88 -16.38 -4.84
N ARG A 11 -7.09 -17.59 -4.37
CA ARG A 11 -8.42 -18.15 -4.07
C ARG A 11 -8.59 -18.36 -2.57
N PHE A 12 -9.79 -18.09 -2.08
CA PHE A 12 -10.25 -18.40 -0.74
C PHE A 12 -11.53 -19.25 -0.87
N GLY A 13 -11.40 -20.57 -0.71
CA GLY A 13 -12.46 -21.50 -1.04
C GLY A 13 -12.89 -21.35 -2.50
N ARG A 14 -14.15 -20.98 -2.74
CA ARG A 14 -14.70 -20.77 -4.09
C ARG A 14 -14.48 -19.35 -4.64
N THR A 15 -14.06 -18.41 -3.81
CA THR A 15 -13.87 -17.00 -4.23
C THR A 15 -12.46 -16.77 -4.75
N GLU A 16 -12.34 -16.27 -5.97
CA GLU A 16 -11.07 -15.83 -6.55
C GLU A 16 -10.89 -14.34 -6.29
N ALA A 17 -10.15 -14.01 -5.22
CA ALA A 17 -9.95 -12.63 -4.78
C ALA A 17 -8.91 -11.88 -5.63
N VAL A 18 -7.99 -12.61 -6.29
CA VAL A 18 -7.03 -12.09 -7.26
C VAL A 18 -6.97 -13.07 -8.42
N ALA A 19 -7.17 -12.59 -9.65
CA ALA A 19 -7.49 -13.39 -10.82
C ALA A 19 -6.53 -13.08 -11.99
N GLY A 20 -5.34 -13.70 -11.97
CA GLY A 20 -4.37 -13.59 -13.07
C GLY A 20 -3.77 -12.18 -13.19
N VAL A 21 -3.29 -11.61 -12.10
CA VAL A 21 -2.71 -10.28 -12.08
C VAL A 21 -1.28 -10.30 -12.60
N ASP A 22 -1.00 -9.36 -13.54
CA ASP A 22 0.33 -8.97 -13.99
C ASP A 22 0.61 -7.55 -13.51
N LEU A 23 1.76 -7.31 -12.86
CA LEU A 23 2.16 -5.99 -12.38
C LEU A 23 3.67 -5.94 -12.19
N SER A 24 4.29 -4.83 -12.61
CA SER A 24 5.69 -4.55 -12.33
C SER A 24 5.84 -3.13 -11.79
N ALA A 25 6.64 -2.95 -10.74
CA ALA A 25 6.93 -1.64 -10.19
C ALA A 25 8.39 -1.55 -9.70
N GLY A 26 8.99 -0.38 -9.95
CA GLY A 26 10.29 0.05 -9.45
C GLY A 26 10.13 1.17 -8.41
N PRO A 27 11.21 1.91 -8.08
CA PRO A 27 11.14 3.08 -7.22
C PRO A 27 10.09 4.08 -7.72
N GLY A 28 9.40 4.71 -6.77
CA GLY A 28 8.26 5.59 -7.03
C GLY A 28 7.04 5.21 -6.21
N VAL A 29 5.96 5.97 -6.36
CA VAL A 29 4.68 5.73 -5.69
C VAL A 29 3.68 5.16 -6.68
N LEU A 30 3.21 3.95 -6.43
CA LEU A 30 2.15 3.27 -7.17
C LEU A 30 0.84 3.32 -6.36
N GLY A 31 -0.19 3.96 -6.90
CA GLY A 31 -1.54 3.91 -6.37
C GLY A 31 -2.27 2.65 -6.82
N LEU A 32 -2.67 1.80 -5.89
CA LEU A 32 -3.55 0.66 -6.16
C LEU A 32 -5.00 1.08 -5.90
N LEU A 33 -5.69 1.49 -6.95
CA LEU A 33 -7.04 2.02 -6.91
C LEU A 33 -8.07 0.91 -7.14
N GLY A 34 -9.29 1.11 -6.66
CA GLY A 34 -10.42 0.23 -6.97
C GLY A 34 -11.49 0.21 -5.89
N PRO A 35 -12.68 -0.28 -6.19
CA PRO A 35 -13.78 -0.35 -5.23
C PRO A 35 -13.47 -1.32 -4.09
N ASN A 36 -14.32 -1.29 -3.06
CA ASN A 36 -14.27 -2.28 -1.98
C ASN A 36 -14.54 -3.67 -2.55
N GLY A 37 -13.78 -4.67 -2.09
CA GLY A 37 -13.87 -6.03 -2.61
C GLY A 37 -13.12 -6.29 -3.93
N ALA A 38 -12.48 -5.29 -4.54
CA ALA A 38 -11.71 -5.45 -5.78
C ALA A 38 -10.49 -6.40 -5.67
N GLY A 39 -10.07 -6.75 -4.45
CA GLY A 39 -8.92 -7.64 -4.22
C GLY A 39 -7.63 -6.93 -3.78
N LYS A 40 -7.64 -5.59 -3.61
CA LYS A 40 -6.48 -4.76 -3.24
C LYS A 40 -5.75 -5.27 -2.00
N THR A 41 -6.48 -5.45 -0.88
CA THR A 41 -5.91 -5.97 0.37
C THR A 41 -5.32 -7.37 0.19
N SER A 42 -5.96 -8.24 -0.60
CA SER A 42 -5.43 -9.57 -0.90
C SER A 42 -4.12 -9.50 -1.67
N LEU A 43 -4.04 -8.64 -2.68
CA LEU A 43 -2.80 -8.38 -3.43
C LEU A 43 -1.71 -7.82 -2.51
N LEU A 44 -2.00 -6.79 -1.72
CA LEU A 44 -1.03 -6.24 -0.75
C LEU A 44 -0.55 -7.28 0.27
N ARG A 45 -1.43 -8.15 0.77
CA ARG A 45 -1.04 -9.23 1.70
C ARG A 45 -0.12 -10.27 1.05
N MET A 46 -0.27 -10.53 -0.26
CA MET A 46 0.68 -11.37 -1.00
C MET A 46 2.04 -10.66 -1.16
N LEU A 47 2.04 -9.37 -1.54
CA LEU A 47 3.25 -8.57 -1.62
C LEU A 47 3.94 -8.43 -0.25
N ALA A 48 3.17 -8.31 0.83
CA ALA A 48 3.69 -8.31 2.21
C ALA A 48 4.18 -9.68 2.70
N THR A 49 4.10 -10.71 1.85
CA THR A 49 4.44 -12.10 2.20
C THR A 49 3.63 -12.66 3.38
N VAL A 50 2.44 -12.12 3.65
CA VAL A 50 1.52 -12.57 4.70
C VAL A 50 0.75 -13.81 4.23
N ILE A 51 0.35 -13.84 2.96
CA ILE A 51 -0.29 -14.99 2.31
C ILE A 51 0.48 -15.35 1.03
N ALA A 52 0.51 -16.62 0.69
CA ALA A 52 1.09 -17.08 -0.57
C ALA A 52 0.08 -16.95 -1.72
N PRO A 53 0.52 -16.72 -2.96
CA PRO A 53 -0.34 -16.86 -4.14
C PRO A 53 -0.82 -18.32 -4.30
N SER A 54 -1.99 -18.51 -4.91
CA SER A 54 -2.48 -19.85 -5.29
C SER A 54 -1.81 -20.36 -6.56
N SER A 55 -1.50 -19.46 -7.50
CA SER A 55 -0.75 -19.74 -8.72
C SER A 55 -0.06 -18.47 -9.24
N GLY A 56 0.72 -18.61 -10.31
CA GLY A 56 1.49 -17.52 -10.89
C GLY A 56 2.88 -17.37 -10.26
N ARG A 57 3.57 -16.30 -10.67
CA ARG A 57 4.93 -16.01 -10.22
C ARG A 57 4.97 -14.64 -9.53
N LEU A 58 5.62 -14.60 -8.37
CA LEU A 58 5.84 -13.40 -7.58
C LEU A 58 7.34 -13.27 -7.27
N ARG A 59 7.93 -12.13 -7.60
CA ARG A 59 9.28 -11.74 -7.17
C ARG A 59 9.21 -10.38 -6.48
N LEU A 60 9.93 -10.26 -5.36
CA LEU A 60 10.00 -9.05 -4.55
C LEU A 60 11.45 -8.77 -4.22
N LEU A 61 11.93 -7.56 -4.52
CA LEU A 61 13.32 -7.16 -4.28
C LEU A 61 14.31 -8.18 -4.89
N ASP A 62 14.01 -8.62 -6.13
CA ASP A 62 14.74 -9.63 -6.90
C ASP A 62 14.77 -11.05 -6.28
N ARG A 63 13.87 -11.35 -5.33
CA ARG A 63 13.80 -12.61 -4.58
C ARG A 63 12.44 -13.30 -4.74
N ASP A 64 12.45 -14.65 -4.64
CA ASP A 64 11.21 -15.45 -4.63
C ASP A 64 10.75 -15.69 -3.17
N PRO A 65 9.58 -15.18 -2.75
CA PRO A 65 9.12 -15.30 -1.37
C PRO A 65 8.68 -16.72 -0.95
N ARG A 66 8.68 -17.70 -1.85
CA ARG A 66 8.33 -19.09 -1.50
C ARG A 66 9.35 -19.71 -0.55
N GLY A 67 10.64 -19.43 -0.74
CA GLY A 67 11.70 -19.87 0.15
C GLY A 67 11.69 -19.13 1.50
N TYR A 68 11.91 -19.86 2.61
CA TYR A 68 11.96 -19.24 3.95
C TYR A 68 13.07 -18.20 4.08
N ALA A 69 14.29 -18.54 3.64
CA ALA A 69 15.44 -17.65 3.70
C ALA A 69 15.22 -16.36 2.87
N GLU A 70 14.72 -16.51 1.64
CA GLU A 70 14.42 -15.40 0.75
C GLU A 70 13.32 -14.50 1.33
N ARG A 71 12.25 -15.10 1.85
CA ARG A 71 11.16 -14.38 2.51
C ARG A 71 11.64 -13.59 3.73
N LYS A 72 12.59 -14.14 4.51
CA LYS A 72 13.22 -13.43 5.63
C LYS A 72 13.99 -12.19 5.15
N GLN A 73 14.78 -12.32 4.08
CA GLN A 73 15.50 -11.20 3.49
C GLN A 73 14.57 -10.12 2.92
N ILE A 74 13.48 -10.52 2.25
CA ILE A 74 12.44 -9.59 1.79
C ILE A 74 11.87 -8.82 2.98
N ARG A 75 11.45 -9.50 4.05
CA ARG A 75 10.80 -8.89 5.23
C ARG A 75 11.69 -7.88 5.97
N ARG A 76 13.02 -8.06 5.95
CA ARG A 76 13.98 -7.08 6.52
C ARG A 76 13.97 -5.75 5.76
N ARG A 77 13.67 -5.78 4.47
CA ARG A 77 13.68 -4.62 3.55
C ARG A 77 12.27 -4.14 3.18
N LEU A 78 11.23 -4.72 3.78
CA LEU A 78 9.83 -4.43 3.51
C LEU A 78 9.19 -3.75 4.71
N GLY A 79 8.44 -2.67 4.46
CA GLY A 79 7.49 -2.06 5.40
C GLY A 79 6.07 -2.42 5.02
N TYR A 80 5.21 -2.66 6.01
CA TYR A 80 3.80 -2.96 5.76
C TYR A 80 2.90 -2.33 6.81
N LEU A 81 1.93 -1.55 6.34
CA LEU A 81 0.80 -1.06 7.13
C LEU A 81 -0.45 -1.81 6.69
N PRO A 82 -1.01 -2.70 7.49
CA PRO A 82 -2.28 -3.35 7.19
C PRO A 82 -3.47 -2.40 7.36
N GLN A 83 -4.60 -2.73 6.73
CA GLN A 83 -5.85 -1.99 6.89
C GLN A 83 -6.29 -1.95 8.35
N GLN A 84 -6.23 -3.08 9.05
CA GLN A 84 -6.44 -3.16 10.49
C GLN A 84 -5.12 -3.35 11.20
N LEU A 85 -4.75 -2.37 12.02
CA LEU A 85 -3.51 -2.39 12.77
C LEU A 85 -3.66 -3.27 14.02
N GLY A 86 -2.89 -4.36 14.08
CA GLY A 86 -2.72 -5.14 15.31
C GLY A 86 -1.69 -4.46 16.21
N TYR A 87 -2.03 -4.23 17.47
CA TYR A 87 -1.12 -3.63 18.45
C TYR A 87 -1.41 -4.09 19.88
N TYR A 88 -0.43 -3.96 20.75
CA TYR A 88 -0.58 -4.16 22.19
C TYR A 88 -1.02 -2.85 22.83
N PRO A 89 -2.23 -2.76 23.41
CA PRO A 89 -2.79 -1.50 23.91
C PRO A 89 -1.96 -0.83 25.01
N GLY A 90 -1.16 -1.61 25.73
CA GLY A 90 -0.28 -1.15 26.80
C GLY A 90 1.07 -0.61 26.33
N PHE A 91 1.45 -0.83 25.07
CA PHE A 91 2.70 -0.28 24.53
C PHE A 91 2.57 1.23 24.34
N THR A 92 3.68 1.93 24.55
CA THR A 92 3.86 3.30 24.09
C THR A 92 4.10 3.31 22.58
N VAL A 93 3.99 4.48 21.94
CA VAL A 93 4.34 4.64 20.51
C VAL A 93 5.78 4.21 20.25
N ALA A 94 6.72 4.61 21.12
CA ALA A 94 8.13 4.26 20.99
C ALA A 94 8.35 2.75 21.09
N GLU A 95 7.81 2.09 22.11
CA GLU A 95 7.89 0.64 22.28
C GLU A 95 7.28 -0.13 21.10
N PHE A 96 6.18 0.36 20.56
CA PHE A 96 5.54 -0.25 19.40
C PHE A 96 6.41 -0.18 18.15
N VAL A 97 6.99 0.98 17.85
CA VAL A 97 7.88 1.16 16.70
C VAL A 97 9.17 0.38 16.88
N GLU A 98 9.73 0.36 18.11
CA GLU A 98 10.92 -0.41 18.47
C GLU A 98 10.69 -1.91 18.31
N TYR A 99 9.54 -2.43 18.73
CA TYR A 99 9.16 -3.83 18.55
C TYR A 99 9.26 -4.26 17.09
N PHE A 100 8.78 -3.43 16.15
CA PHE A 100 8.90 -3.73 14.72
C PHE A 100 10.33 -3.59 14.19
N ALA A 101 11.12 -2.64 14.71
CA ALA A 101 12.54 -2.54 14.37
C ALA A 101 13.31 -3.83 14.74
N LEU A 102 13.01 -4.38 15.93
CA LEU A 102 13.59 -5.65 16.39
C LEU A 102 13.12 -6.84 15.55
N LEU A 103 11.82 -6.90 15.18
CA LEU A 103 11.30 -7.94 14.29
C LEU A 103 11.94 -7.90 12.88
N LYS A 104 12.38 -6.72 12.43
CA LYS A 104 13.14 -6.55 11.18
C LYS A 104 14.62 -6.90 11.35
N GLU A 105 15.04 -7.31 12.56
CA GLU A 105 16.43 -7.64 12.90
C GLU A 105 17.39 -6.47 12.61
N MET A 106 16.95 -5.25 12.90
CA MET A 106 17.81 -4.07 12.80
C MET A 106 18.97 -4.16 13.82
N PRO A 107 20.18 -3.68 13.46
CA PRO A 107 21.31 -3.65 14.40
C PRO A 107 20.96 -2.84 15.66
N PRO A 108 21.17 -3.37 16.88
CA PRO A 108 20.75 -2.72 18.12
C PRO A 108 21.25 -1.29 18.28
N ALA A 109 22.46 -1.00 17.87
CA ALA A 109 23.07 0.35 17.94
C ALA A 109 22.32 1.40 17.10
N GLY A 110 21.51 0.99 16.12
CA GLY A 110 20.76 1.88 15.24
C GLY A 110 19.28 2.03 15.60
N VAL A 111 18.73 1.12 16.41
CA VAL A 111 17.28 1.04 16.68
C VAL A 111 16.75 2.34 17.28
N GLY A 112 17.34 2.84 18.36
CA GLY A 112 16.82 4.05 19.02
C GLY A 112 16.75 5.27 18.10
N ARG A 113 17.78 5.47 17.25
CA ARG A 113 17.79 6.56 16.27
C ARG A 113 16.72 6.37 15.19
N ALA A 114 16.55 5.15 14.70
CA ALA A 114 15.56 4.84 13.68
C ALA A 114 14.13 5.01 14.21
N VAL A 115 13.87 4.59 15.44
CA VAL A 115 12.59 4.78 16.14
C VAL A 115 12.26 6.26 16.28
N ALA A 116 13.19 7.08 16.78
CA ALA A 116 12.99 8.53 16.91
C ALA A 116 12.67 9.18 15.55
N ALA A 117 13.46 8.86 14.52
CA ALA A 117 13.26 9.40 13.18
C ALA A 117 11.90 8.98 12.55
N ALA A 118 11.48 7.74 12.74
CA ALA A 118 10.18 7.27 12.23
C ALA A 118 8.99 7.95 12.94
N ILE A 119 9.08 8.15 14.25
CA ILE A 119 8.08 8.86 15.05
C ILE A 119 8.01 10.34 14.64
N GLU A 120 9.15 10.98 14.44
CA GLU A 120 9.26 12.37 13.96
C GLU A 120 8.64 12.53 12.58
N ALA A 121 8.99 11.67 11.62
CA ALA A 121 8.47 11.69 10.26
C ALA A 121 6.94 11.54 10.18
N THR A 122 6.31 10.96 11.21
CA THR A 122 4.86 10.81 11.31
C THR A 122 4.20 11.85 12.24
N GLY A 123 4.95 12.86 12.72
CA GLY A 123 4.44 13.92 13.57
C GLY A 123 3.95 13.45 14.94
N LEU A 124 4.58 12.42 15.51
CA LEU A 124 4.20 11.83 16.81
C LEU A 124 5.25 12.04 17.91
N SER A 125 6.23 12.96 17.73
CA SER A 125 7.29 13.21 18.71
C SER A 125 6.76 13.53 20.11
N GLY A 126 5.70 14.37 20.19
CA GLY A 126 5.04 14.70 21.46
C GLY A 126 4.30 13.54 22.12
N GLN A 127 3.98 12.47 21.38
CA GLN A 127 3.24 11.31 21.83
C GLN A 127 4.12 10.04 21.95
N ALA A 128 5.44 10.16 21.78
CA ALA A 128 6.34 9.01 21.79
C ALA A 128 6.21 8.12 23.03
N ARG A 129 5.91 8.70 24.19
CA ARG A 129 5.69 8.01 25.48
C ARG A 129 4.23 7.71 25.80
N SER A 130 3.28 8.16 24.96
CA SER A 130 1.84 7.92 25.15
C SER A 130 1.51 6.46 24.83
N LYS A 131 0.61 5.85 25.61
CA LYS A 131 0.14 4.48 25.35
C LYS A 131 -0.77 4.43 24.14
N LEU A 132 -0.63 3.42 23.29
CA LEU A 132 -1.40 3.29 22.06
C LEU A 132 -2.91 3.34 22.27
N ARG A 133 -3.42 2.79 23.39
CA ARG A 133 -4.84 2.83 23.76
C ARG A 133 -5.39 4.24 24.00
N THR A 134 -4.53 5.24 24.21
CA THR A 134 -4.94 6.63 24.47
C THR A 134 -4.89 7.52 23.25
N LEU A 135 -4.44 6.98 22.11
CA LEU A 135 -4.33 7.70 20.86
C LEU A 135 -5.68 7.82 20.15
N SER A 136 -5.90 8.92 19.44
CA SER A 136 -6.99 9.00 18.45
C SER A 136 -6.76 8.02 17.29
N GLY A 137 -7.80 7.73 16.51
CA GLY A 137 -7.69 6.85 15.34
C GLY A 137 -6.63 7.31 14.34
N GLY A 138 -6.57 8.61 14.04
CA GLY A 138 -5.56 9.19 13.16
C GLY A 138 -4.14 9.09 13.75
N MET A 139 -3.97 9.33 15.07
CA MET A 139 -2.68 9.14 15.75
C MET A 139 -2.25 7.67 15.72
N LEU A 140 -3.16 6.75 15.97
CA LEU A 140 -2.88 5.32 15.89
C LEU A 140 -2.47 4.90 14.47
N ARG A 141 -3.13 5.47 13.44
CA ARG A 141 -2.78 5.24 12.05
C ARG A 141 -1.36 5.74 11.74
N ARG A 142 -1.01 6.93 12.22
CA ARG A 142 0.36 7.49 12.09
C ARG A 142 1.40 6.64 12.82
N ALA A 143 1.10 6.09 13.99
CA ALA A 143 1.98 5.13 14.67
C ALA A 143 2.17 3.85 13.83
N GLY A 144 1.10 3.39 13.15
CA GLY A 144 1.17 2.29 12.19
C GLY A 144 2.05 2.59 10.98
N ILE A 145 2.07 3.85 10.50
CA ILE A 145 2.98 4.26 9.43
C ILE A 145 4.43 4.30 9.97
N ALA A 146 4.65 4.84 11.19
CA ALA A 146 5.97 4.89 11.80
C ALA A 146 6.62 3.50 11.90
N GLN A 147 5.89 2.46 12.36
CA GLN A 147 6.41 1.11 12.40
C GLN A 147 6.70 0.54 10.99
N ALA A 148 5.95 0.96 9.96
CA ALA A 148 6.16 0.48 8.60
C ALA A 148 7.43 1.08 7.95
N ILE A 149 7.86 2.27 8.37
CA ILE A 149 9.02 2.98 7.81
C ILE A 149 10.29 2.89 8.66
N VAL A 150 10.24 2.31 9.87
CA VAL A 150 11.34 2.33 10.85
C VAL A 150 12.63 1.70 10.32
N ASN A 151 12.53 0.68 9.49
CA ASN A 151 13.67 -0.01 8.89
C ASN A 151 14.14 0.62 7.56
N ARG A 152 13.64 1.81 7.18
CA ARG A 152 13.89 2.45 5.89
C ARG A 152 13.74 1.47 4.73
N PRO A 153 12.53 0.96 4.51
CA PRO A 153 12.30 -0.14 3.57
C PRO A 153 12.57 0.26 2.11
N ASP A 154 13.02 -0.70 1.30
CA ASP A 154 13.09 -0.55 -0.15
C ASP A 154 11.74 -0.81 -0.83
N LEU A 155 10.84 -1.52 -0.14
CA LEU A 155 9.45 -1.78 -0.53
C LEU A 155 8.51 -1.44 0.62
N LEU A 156 7.66 -0.45 0.43
CA LEU A 156 6.67 -0.01 1.42
C LEU A 156 5.25 -0.26 0.89
N LEU A 157 4.46 -0.99 1.66
CA LEU A 157 3.09 -1.36 1.32
C LEU A 157 2.13 -0.75 2.35
N LEU A 158 1.18 0.05 1.89
CA LEU A 158 0.26 0.78 2.75
C LEU A 158 -1.18 0.49 2.33
N ASP A 159 -1.93 -0.17 3.21
CA ASP A 159 -3.34 -0.53 2.96
C ASP A 159 -4.27 0.50 3.60
N GLU A 160 -4.94 1.32 2.77
CA GLU A 160 -5.84 2.41 3.16
C GLU A 160 -5.21 3.38 4.20
N PRO A 161 -4.00 3.93 3.96
CA PRO A 161 -3.25 4.67 4.99
C PRO A 161 -3.90 5.98 5.42
N THR A 162 -4.74 6.59 4.59
CA THR A 162 -5.38 7.89 4.84
C THR A 162 -6.72 7.77 5.59
N ALA A 163 -7.16 6.55 5.89
CA ALA A 163 -8.38 6.35 6.66
C ALA A 163 -8.26 6.96 8.07
N GLY A 164 -9.20 7.87 8.41
CA GLY A 164 -9.22 8.56 9.70
C GLY A 164 -8.24 9.73 9.85
N LEU A 165 -7.50 10.11 8.79
CA LEU A 165 -6.72 11.34 8.75
C LEU A 165 -7.60 12.52 8.37
N ASP A 166 -7.38 13.66 9.02
CA ASP A 166 -7.97 14.93 8.60
C ASP A 166 -7.29 15.50 7.33
N PRO A 167 -7.86 16.54 6.68
CA PRO A 167 -7.35 17.08 5.43
C PRO A 167 -5.88 17.54 5.52
N GLU A 168 -5.48 18.20 6.61
CA GLU A 168 -4.12 18.70 6.81
C GLU A 168 -3.12 17.52 6.94
N GLN A 169 -3.50 16.50 7.72
CA GLN A 169 -2.71 15.29 7.86
C GLN A 169 -2.56 14.54 6.53
N ARG A 170 -3.58 14.54 5.66
CA ARG A 170 -3.49 13.95 4.32
C ARG A 170 -2.48 14.69 3.44
N VAL A 171 -2.43 16.03 3.50
CA VAL A 171 -1.43 16.81 2.75
C VAL A 171 -0.02 16.45 3.20
N ALA A 172 0.23 16.44 4.51
CA ALA A 172 1.53 16.04 5.06
C ALA A 172 1.90 14.59 4.68
N PHE A 173 0.94 13.67 4.72
CA PHE A 173 1.13 12.28 4.32
C PHE A 173 1.50 12.14 2.83
N ARG A 174 0.84 12.89 1.95
CA ARG A 174 1.16 12.89 0.50
C ARG A 174 2.59 13.39 0.23
N ALA A 175 3.04 14.42 0.96
CA ALA A 175 4.43 14.89 0.89
C ALA A 175 5.41 13.78 1.32
N MET A 176 5.16 13.16 2.46
CA MET A 176 5.98 12.04 2.95
C MET A 176 6.03 10.87 1.95
N LEU A 177 4.93 10.54 1.27
CA LEU A 177 4.90 9.48 0.25
C LEU A 177 5.83 9.80 -0.92
N ARG A 178 5.84 11.06 -1.39
CA ARG A 178 6.74 11.48 -2.49
C ARG A 178 8.20 11.34 -2.10
N ASP A 179 8.57 11.83 -0.90
CA ASP A 179 9.94 11.72 -0.38
C ASP A 179 10.39 10.25 -0.24
N LEU A 180 9.48 9.37 0.24
CA LEU A 180 9.75 7.94 0.33
C LEU A 180 9.88 7.30 -1.06
N GLY A 181 9.07 7.73 -2.03
CA GLY A 181 9.08 7.24 -3.40
C GLY A 181 10.38 7.53 -4.16
N GLU A 182 11.14 8.56 -3.78
CA GLU A 182 12.43 8.86 -4.41
C GLU A 182 13.46 7.71 -4.26
N ARG A 183 13.34 6.93 -3.19
CA ARG A 183 14.32 5.87 -2.84
C ARG A 183 13.73 4.47 -2.69
N ALA A 184 12.43 4.35 -2.60
CA ALA A 184 11.73 3.09 -2.37
C ALA A 184 10.59 2.90 -3.38
N THR A 185 10.16 1.67 -3.57
CA THR A 185 8.87 1.39 -4.20
C THR A 185 7.80 1.46 -3.13
N VAL A 186 6.86 2.37 -3.28
CA VAL A 186 5.74 2.56 -2.37
C VAL A 186 4.46 2.16 -3.07
N VAL A 187 3.71 1.21 -2.50
CA VAL A 187 2.37 0.85 -2.99
C VAL A 187 1.34 1.30 -1.97
N VAL A 188 0.43 2.14 -2.41
CA VAL A 188 -0.67 2.67 -1.57
C VAL A 188 -1.99 2.17 -2.10
N SER A 189 -2.71 1.33 -1.33
CA SER A 189 -4.09 1.02 -1.67
C SER A 189 -5.01 2.13 -1.17
N THR A 190 -5.93 2.54 -2.01
CA THR A 190 -6.96 3.50 -1.64
C THR A 190 -8.18 3.37 -2.56
N HIS A 191 -9.32 3.83 -2.10
CA HIS A 191 -10.50 4.06 -2.92
C HIS A 191 -10.67 5.56 -3.25
N LEU A 192 -9.80 6.43 -2.72
CA LEU A 192 -9.84 7.88 -2.93
C LEU A 192 -8.95 8.26 -4.14
N VAL A 193 -9.60 8.63 -5.21
CA VAL A 193 -8.96 9.00 -6.49
C VAL A 193 -8.05 10.23 -6.33
N GLU A 194 -8.46 11.19 -5.48
CA GLU A 194 -7.71 12.41 -5.20
C GLU A 194 -6.32 12.13 -4.58
N ASP A 195 -6.23 11.16 -3.68
CA ASP A 195 -4.95 10.80 -3.04
C ASP A 195 -3.94 10.28 -4.06
N VAL A 196 -4.43 9.56 -5.06
CA VAL A 196 -3.62 9.01 -6.15
C VAL A 196 -3.11 10.12 -7.08
N GLY A 197 -3.99 11.01 -7.52
CA GLY A 197 -3.63 12.11 -8.42
C GLY A 197 -2.55 13.03 -7.83
N ALA A 198 -2.55 13.20 -6.50
CA ALA A 198 -1.64 14.12 -5.82
C ALA A 198 -0.28 13.51 -5.43
N ALA A 199 -0.18 12.18 -5.28
CA ALA A 199 1.01 11.54 -4.70
C ALA A 199 1.64 10.44 -5.57
N CYS A 200 0.90 9.86 -6.53
CA CYS A 200 1.34 8.68 -7.26
C CYS A 200 1.86 9.04 -8.67
N GLY A 201 3.02 8.49 -9.03
CA GLY A 201 3.54 8.56 -10.41
C GLY A 201 2.92 7.51 -11.33
N GLN A 202 2.41 6.41 -10.75
CA GLN A 202 1.73 5.33 -11.45
C GLN A 202 0.45 4.93 -10.71
N VAL A 203 -0.51 4.41 -11.47
CA VAL A 203 -1.81 3.93 -10.99
C VAL A 203 -2.08 2.55 -11.58
N ALA A 204 -2.42 1.60 -10.72
CA ALA A 204 -3.03 0.34 -11.11
C ALA A 204 -4.48 0.33 -10.61
N LEU A 205 -5.45 0.25 -11.53
CA LEU A 205 -6.86 0.16 -11.20
C LEU A 205 -7.30 -1.29 -11.16
N MET A 206 -7.84 -1.72 -10.03
CA MET A 206 -8.25 -3.09 -9.79
C MET A 206 -9.77 -3.20 -9.65
N ASP A 207 -10.39 -4.12 -10.39
CA ASP A 207 -11.79 -4.51 -10.26
C ASP A 207 -11.95 -6.03 -10.36
N ALA A 208 -12.82 -6.62 -9.55
CA ALA A 208 -13.12 -8.05 -9.54
C ALA A 208 -11.87 -8.96 -9.59
N GLY A 209 -10.84 -8.62 -8.82
CA GLY A 209 -9.60 -9.39 -8.71
C GLY A 209 -8.60 -9.18 -9.86
N ARG A 210 -8.88 -8.31 -10.84
CA ARG A 210 -8.04 -8.07 -12.02
C ARG A 210 -7.53 -6.64 -12.06
N ILE A 211 -6.34 -6.43 -12.63
CA ILE A 211 -5.91 -5.08 -13.02
C ILE A 211 -6.57 -4.76 -14.37
N VAL A 212 -7.42 -3.73 -14.38
CA VAL A 212 -8.17 -3.27 -15.56
C VAL A 212 -7.55 -2.05 -16.23
N PHE A 213 -6.61 -1.39 -15.53
CA PHE A 213 -5.79 -0.31 -16.05
C PHE A 213 -4.47 -0.25 -15.28
N CYS A 214 -3.39 0.06 -15.98
CA CYS A 214 -2.10 0.40 -15.39
C CYS A 214 -1.45 1.50 -16.24
N GLY A 215 -1.09 2.62 -15.62
CA GLY A 215 -0.52 3.78 -16.31
C GLY A 215 -0.30 4.96 -15.36
N THR A 216 -0.10 6.15 -15.89
CA THR A 216 0.01 7.40 -15.13
C THR A 216 -1.37 7.95 -14.76
N PRO A 217 -1.46 8.82 -13.73
CA PRO A 217 -2.71 9.56 -13.44
C PRO A 217 -3.21 10.38 -14.65
N ALA A 218 -2.31 10.94 -15.45
CA ALA A 218 -2.66 11.68 -16.66
C ALA A 218 -3.32 10.78 -17.72
N GLU A 219 -2.77 9.60 -17.96
CA GLU A 219 -3.36 8.62 -18.88
C GLU A 219 -4.71 8.11 -18.37
N LEU A 220 -4.89 7.97 -17.06
CA LEU A 220 -6.20 7.63 -16.49
C LEU A 220 -7.22 8.75 -16.70
N THR A 221 -6.81 10.00 -16.55
CA THR A 221 -7.65 11.19 -16.84
C THR A 221 -8.16 11.19 -18.26
N THR A 222 -7.30 10.96 -19.27
CA THR A 222 -7.69 10.95 -20.68
C THR A 222 -8.71 9.86 -21.05
N ARG A 223 -8.82 8.80 -20.23
CA ARG A 223 -9.86 7.76 -20.41
C ARG A 223 -11.28 8.26 -20.13
N GLY A 224 -11.43 9.38 -19.42
CA GLY A 224 -12.70 10.03 -19.15
C GLY A 224 -13.08 11.11 -20.17
N ASP A 225 -12.15 11.54 -21.02
CA ASP A 225 -12.40 12.60 -21.97
C ASP A 225 -13.44 12.20 -23.03
N GLY A 226 -14.43 13.07 -23.23
CA GLY A 226 -15.51 12.83 -24.20
C GLY A 226 -16.48 11.72 -23.80
N THR A 227 -16.48 11.27 -22.55
CA THR A 227 -17.41 10.28 -22.01
C THR A 227 -18.43 10.93 -21.07
N ASP A 228 -19.62 10.33 -20.93
CA ASP A 228 -20.61 10.69 -19.91
C ASP A 228 -20.32 10.02 -18.54
N ALA A 229 -19.06 9.66 -18.28
CA ALA A 229 -18.67 8.98 -17.07
C ALA A 229 -18.82 9.88 -15.84
N ALA A 230 -19.37 9.32 -14.75
CA ALA A 230 -19.61 10.03 -13.51
C ALA A 230 -18.30 10.48 -12.83
N GLY A 231 -18.30 11.68 -12.25
CA GLY A 231 -17.21 12.24 -11.47
C GLY A 231 -17.08 13.75 -11.64
N ASP A 232 -16.78 14.45 -10.54
CA ASP A 232 -16.63 15.90 -10.54
C ASP A 232 -15.26 16.31 -11.09
N ALA A 233 -14.21 15.56 -10.71
CA ALA A 233 -12.84 15.79 -11.18
C ALA A 233 -12.51 14.96 -12.44
N PRO A 234 -11.61 15.47 -13.32
CA PRO A 234 -11.20 14.73 -14.53
C PRO A 234 -10.67 13.32 -14.25
N LEU A 235 -9.89 13.15 -13.18
CA LEU A 235 -9.35 11.84 -12.79
C LEU A 235 -10.45 10.88 -12.31
N GLU A 236 -11.51 11.39 -11.66
CA GLU A 236 -12.67 10.58 -11.25
C GLU A 236 -13.47 10.09 -12.45
N ARG A 237 -13.65 10.95 -13.47
CA ARG A 237 -14.30 10.55 -14.73
C ARG A 237 -13.50 9.45 -15.42
N GLY A 238 -12.17 9.58 -15.48
CA GLY A 238 -11.29 8.55 -16.02
C GLY A 238 -11.42 7.21 -15.28
N TYR A 239 -11.42 7.27 -13.94
CA TYR A 239 -11.64 6.10 -13.08
C TYR A 239 -12.99 5.42 -13.39
N SER A 240 -14.08 6.20 -13.44
CA SER A 240 -15.44 5.70 -13.70
C SER A 240 -15.58 5.12 -15.10
N ALA A 241 -14.99 5.75 -16.12
CA ALA A 241 -14.99 5.28 -17.50
C ALA A 241 -14.28 3.92 -17.63
N VAL A 242 -13.10 3.77 -17.04
CA VAL A 242 -12.35 2.50 -17.08
C VAL A 242 -13.12 1.38 -16.38
N LEU A 243 -13.72 1.63 -15.22
CA LEU A 243 -14.52 0.62 -14.53
C LEU A 243 -15.76 0.21 -15.33
N ALA A 244 -16.47 1.18 -15.93
CA ALA A 244 -17.64 0.89 -16.75
C ALA A 244 -17.27 0.02 -17.97
N ALA A 245 -16.20 0.37 -18.67
CA ALA A 245 -15.69 -0.40 -19.81
C ALA A 245 -15.27 -1.83 -19.42
N ALA A 246 -14.56 -1.99 -18.30
CA ALA A 246 -14.14 -3.29 -17.82
C ALA A 246 -15.32 -4.22 -17.48
N ARG A 247 -16.35 -3.67 -16.83
CA ARG A 247 -17.57 -4.42 -16.45
C ARG A 247 -18.43 -4.78 -17.65
N ALA A 248 -18.56 -3.89 -18.65
CA ALA A 248 -19.24 -4.18 -19.90
C ALA A 248 -18.56 -5.33 -20.67
N ALA A 249 -17.22 -5.36 -20.70
CA ALA A 249 -16.45 -6.42 -21.35
C ALA A 249 -16.62 -7.80 -20.67
N VAL A 250 -16.86 -7.84 -19.37
CA VAL A 250 -17.15 -9.08 -18.62
C VAL A 250 -18.58 -9.56 -18.92
N GLY A 251 -19.56 -8.64 -18.90
CA GLY A 251 -20.98 -8.97 -19.20
C GLY A 251 -21.23 -9.48 -20.62
N ALA A 252 -20.39 -9.06 -21.59
CA ALA A 252 -20.47 -9.54 -22.98
C ALA A 252 -19.89 -10.96 -23.19
N ARG A 253 -19.21 -11.54 -22.20
CA ARG A 253 -18.58 -12.87 -22.25
C ARG A 253 -19.32 -13.94 -21.45
N SER A 254 -20.37 -13.56 -20.73
CA SER A 254 -21.24 -14.44 -19.94
C SER A 254 -22.52 -14.75 -20.69
#